data_5f7b325e42575ed0bdc9eea6b99e3d15
#
_entry.id   5f7b325e42575ed0bdc9eea6b99e3d15
#
_cell.length_a   1.000
_cell.length_b   1.000
_cell.length_c   1.000
_cell.angle_alpha   90.00
_cell.angle_beta   90.00
_cell.angle_gamma   90.00
#
_symmetry.space_group_name_H-M   'P 1'
#
loop_
_entity.id
_entity.type
_entity.pdbx_description
1 polymer ?
#
loop_
_entity_poly.entity_id
_entity_poly.type
_entity_poly.pdbx_seq_one_letter_code
_entity_poly.pdbx_strand_id
1 'polypeptide(L)'
;KSMDEVQILSLYTALGVKRQEEIENKTGNIVRTVLDYKIVYPKDIVVNIILAWMGAIGVSKDKGVISPAYDIYKPYDNINSDYYSYLFRTSKFAGECFKYGRGIMLMRWRTYSDQFMSIYCCCPNKTEQDQIAEFIDRKIRDIDTVVEKNKLQIKKLKEAKQSLISEAVTGKIDLRDWEIIEKGGIQ
;
A
#
# COMPACT_ATOMS: atom_id res chain seq x y z
N LYS A 1 28.53 -9.06 -6.85
CA LYS A 1 27.35 -9.96 -6.74
C LYS A 1 26.52 -9.76 -7.99
N SER A 2 26.04 -10.83 -8.60
CA SER A 2 25.15 -10.75 -9.75
C SER A 2 23.82 -10.12 -9.33
N MET A 3 23.11 -9.45 -10.24
CA MET A 3 21.82 -8.82 -9.96
C MET A 3 20.77 -9.83 -9.45
N ASP A 4 20.91 -11.10 -9.81
CA ASP A 4 20.00 -12.20 -9.44
C ASP A 4 20.05 -12.58 -7.96
N GLU A 5 21.07 -12.09 -7.21
CA GLU A 5 21.23 -12.37 -5.77
C GLU A 5 20.77 -11.21 -4.87
N VAL A 6 20.28 -10.10 -5.45
CA VAL A 6 19.96 -8.89 -4.68
C VAL A 6 18.46 -8.64 -4.70
N GLN A 7 17.85 -8.74 -3.51
CA GLN A 7 16.44 -8.40 -3.32
C GLN A 7 16.20 -6.91 -3.52
N ILE A 8 15.55 -6.54 -4.62
CA ILE A 8 15.20 -5.14 -4.89
C ILE A 8 13.86 -4.82 -4.23
N LEU A 9 13.84 -3.74 -3.46
CA LEU A 9 12.66 -3.22 -2.80
C LEU A 9 12.21 -1.90 -3.46
N SER A 10 10.91 -1.67 -3.43
CA SER A 10 10.31 -0.41 -3.88
C SER A 10 9.24 0.05 -2.90
N LEU A 11 9.11 1.36 -2.75
CA LEU A 11 8.12 1.98 -1.88
C LEU A 11 6.94 2.46 -2.73
N TYR A 12 5.78 1.91 -2.46
CA TYR A 12 4.49 2.25 -3.08
C TYR A 12 3.63 3.02 -2.09
N THR A 13 3.04 4.13 -2.52
CA THR A 13 2.22 5.00 -1.64
C THR A 13 1.10 4.23 -0.94
N ALA A 14 0.39 3.35 -1.65
CA ALA A 14 -0.71 2.58 -1.10
C ALA A 14 -0.26 1.30 -0.35
N LEU A 15 0.82 0.65 -0.81
CA LEU A 15 1.23 -0.69 -0.35
C LEU A 15 2.40 -0.68 0.64
N GLY A 16 3.09 0.48 0.80
CA GLY A 16 4.33 0.57 1.56
C GLY A 16 5.53 -0.05 0.83
N VAL A 17 6.52 -0.50 1.59
CA VAL A 17 7.71 -1.16 1.03
C VAL A 17 7.37 -2.60 0.64
N LYS A 18 7.66 -2.95 -0.60
CA LYS A 18 7.40 -4.28 -1.18
C LYS A 18 8.58 -4.74 -2.02
N ARG A 19 8.69 -6.04 -2.20
CA ARG A 19 9.61 -6.62 -3.18
C ARG A 19 9.11 -6.26 -4.57
N GLN A 20 10.01 -5.85 -5.44
CA GLN A 20 9.64 -5.44 -6.80
C GLN A 20 9.03 -6.59 -7.61
N GLU A 21 9.44 -7.82 -7.32
CA GLU A 21 8.93 -9.03 -7.97
C GLU A 21 7.49 -9.40 -7.59
N GLU A 22 7.00 -8.97 -6.41
CA GLU A 22 5.65 -9.25 -5.93
C GLU A 22 4.56 -8.40 -6.62
N ILE A 23 4.96 -7.41 -7.40
CA ILE A 23 4.02 -6.47 -8.03
C ILE A 23 3.86 -6.83 -9.51
N GLU A 24 2.67 -7.32 -9.87
CA GLU A 24 2.34 -7.76 -11.23
C GLU A 24 2.39 -6.63 -12.27
N ASN A 25 2.02 -5.40 -11.88
CA ASN A 25 2.06 -4.23 -12.75
C ASN A 25 3.32 -3.41 -12.50
N LYS A 26 4.41 -3.77 -13.17
CA LYS A 26 5.69 -3.04 -13.12
C LYS A 26 5.56 -1.68 -13.83
N THR A 27 4.93 -0.72 -13.17
CA THR A 27 5.04 0.69 -13.56
C THR A 27 6.28 1.28 -12.90
N GLY A 28 7.42 1.14 -13.54
CA GLY A 28 8.68 1.67 -13.01
C GLY A 28 9.83 1.47 -13.97
N ASN A 29 10.90 2.24 -13.79
CA ASN A 29 12.12 2.11 -14.58
C ASN A 29 12.72 0.71 -14.39
N ILE A 30 13.09 0.06 -15.48
CA ILE A 30 13.86 -1.16 -15.47
C ILE A 30 15.19 -0.85 -14.78
N VAL A 31 15.43 -1.52 -13.65
CA VAL A 31 16.70 -1.37 -12.91
C VAL A 31 17.81 -2.01 -13.73
N ARG A 32 18.73 -1.19 -14.21
CA ARG A 32 19.89 -1.66 -15.00
C ARG A 32 21.11 -1.92 -14.16
N THR A 33 21.21 -1.27 -12.99
CA THR A 33 22.31 -1.44 -12.05
C THR A 33 21.85 -1.10 -10.64
N VAL A 34 22.43 -1.76 -9.65
CA VAL A 34 22.14 -1.55 -8.22
C VAL A 34 23.38 -1.02 -7.45
N LEU A 35 24.41 -0.58 -8.16
CA LEU A 35 25.68 -0.18 -7.54
C LEU A 35 25.52 0.95 -6.51
N ASP A 36 24.63 1.89 -6.77
CA ASP A 36 24.38 3.06 -5.89
C ASP A 36 23.18 2.84 -4.96
N TYR A 37 22.59 1.63 -4.92
CA TYR A 37 21.43 1.37 -4.09
C TYR A 37 21.79 1.31 -2.62
N LYS A 38 20.90 1.85 -1.78
CA LYS A 38 21.02 1.84 -0.32
C LYS A 38 20.54 0.51 0.24
N ILE A 39 21.23 -0.04 1.24
CA ILE A 39 20.79 -1.27 1.93
C ILE A 39 19.71 -0.92 2.95
N VAL A 40 18.64 -1.71 2.96
CA VAL A 40 17.52 -1.60 3.88
C VAL A 40 17.42 -2.88 4.68
N TYR A 41 17.12 -2.75 5.96
CA TYR A 41 16.89 -3.85 6.88
C TYR A 41 15.43 -3.91 7.34
N PRO A 42 14.96 -5.07 7.84
CA PRO A 42 13.66 -5.14 8.47
C PRO A 42 13.50 -4.09 9.57
N LYS A 43 12.33 -3.44 9.60
CA LYS A 43 11.96 -2.34 10.49
C LYS A 43 12.58 -0.96 10.17
N ASP A 44 13.48 -0.85 9.19
CA ASP A 44 13.90 0.45 8.72
C ASP A 44 12.70 1.22 8.12
N ILE A 45 12.62 2.51 8.42
CA ILE A 45 11.62 3.42 7.85
C ILE A 45 12.20 4.00 6.57
N VAL A 46 11.49 3.83 5.46
CA VAL A 46 11.88 4.29 4.14
C VAL A 46 11.00 5.46 3.74
N VAL A 47 11.61 6.55 3.31
CA VAL A 47 10.95 7.78 2.89
C VAL A 47 11.32 8.10 1.45
N ASN A 48 10.35 8.20 0.57
CA ASN A 48 10.58 8.70 -0.78
C ASN A 48 10.62 10.24 -0.74
N ILE A 49 11.79 10.84 -0.88
CA ILE A 49 11.96 12.29 -0.81
C ILE A 49 11.13 13.07 -1.84
N ILE A 50 10.75 12.41 -2.94
CA ILE A 50 9.97 13.00 -4.03
C ILE A 50 8.47 12.97 -3.72
N LEU A 51 8.01 11.91 -3.06
CA LEU A 51 6.59 11.61 -2.85
C LEU A 51 6.19 11.55 -1.36
N ALA A 52 7.06 11.98 -0.43
CA ALA A 52 6.77 12.00 1.00
C ALA A 52 5.49 12.80 1.31
N TRP A 53 5.32 13.93 0.65
CA TRP A 53 4.12 14.78 0.75
C TRP A 53 2.83 14.12 0.21
N MET A 54 2.95 13.01 -0.49
CA MET A 54 1.84 12.14 -0.91
C MET A 54 1.69 10.91 -0.01
N GLY A 55 2.44 10.82 1.09
CA GLY A 55 2.40 9.69 2.01
C GLY A 55 3.25 8.49 1.57
N ALA A 56 4.19 8.67 0.64
CA ALA A 56 5.12 7.61 0.25
C ALA A 56 6.20 7.41 1.31
N ILE A 57 5.79 6.83 2.44
CA ILE A 57 6.61 6.46 3.58
C ILE A 57 6.18 5.07 4.03
N GLY A 58 7.10 4.21 4.38
CA GLY A 58 6.77 2.85 4.82
C GLY A 58 7.89 2.18 5.59
N VAL A 59 7.55 1.07 6.25
CA VAL A 59 8.51 0.22 6.97
C VAL A 59 8.86 -0.97 6.11
N SER A 60 10.14 -1.30 6.05
CA SER A 60 10.58 -2.52 5.38
C SER A 60 10.34 -3.75 6.26
N LYS A 61 9.79 -4.78 5.66
CA LYS A 61 9.66 -6.12 6.27
C LYS A 61 10.83 -7.03 5.90
N ASP A 62 11.55 -6.68 4.84
CA ASP A 62 12.60 -7.48 4.25
C ASP A 62 13.94 -6.75 4.27
N LYS A 63 15.02 -7.55 4.23
CA LYS A 63 16.36 -7.04 3.90
C LYS A 63 16.49 -6.99 2.39
N GLY A 64 16.96 -5.86 1.88
CA GLY A 64 17.16 -5.68 0.44
C GLY A 64 17.88 -4.40 0.11
N VAL A 65 17.74 -3.96 -1.13
CA VAL A 65 18.29 -2.69 -1.61
C VAL A 65 17.20 -1.83 -2.24
N ILE A 66 17.35 -0.53 -2.09
CA ILE A 66 16.37 0.45 -2.57
C ILE A 66 17.07 1.63 -3.25
N SER A 67 16.36 2.27 -4.18
CA SER A 67 16.89 3.39 -4.96
C SER A 67 17.49 4.50 -4.08
N PRO A 68 18.56 5.17 -4.54
CA PRO A 68 19.17 6.32 -3.87
C PRO A 68 18.22 7.49 -3.58
N ALA A 69 17.10 7.56 -4.33
CA ALA A 69 16.06 8.58 -4.14
C ALA A 69 15.25 8.43 -2.84
N TYR A 70 15.51 7.38 -2.07
CA TYR A 70 14.85 7.16 -0.79
C TYR A 70 15.81 7.41 0.37
N ASP A 71 15.30 8.02 1.43
CA ASP A 71 16.01 8.09 2.70
C ASP A 71 15.59 6.94 3.60
N ILE A 72 16.53 6.44 4.40
CA ILE A 72 16.36 5.29 5.28
C ILE A 72 16.67 5.74 6.70
N TYR A 73 15.72 5.53 7.60
CA TYR A 73 15.85 5.85 9.02
C TYR A 73 15.77 4.57 9.83
N LYS A 74 16.79 4.34 10.65
CA LYS A 74 16.81 3.26 11.63
C LYS A 74 16.07 3.69 12.88
N PRO A 75 15.07 2.94 13.34
CA PRO A 75 14.38 3.27 14.57
C PRO A 75 15.31 3.06 15.79
N TYR A 76 15.14 3.88 16.81
CA TYR A 76 15.69 3.62 18.13
C TYR A 76 14.88 2.52 18.84
N ASP A 77 15.44 1.92 19.91
CA ASP A 77 14.81 0.80 20.63
C ASP A 77 13.44 1.12 21.23
N ASN A 78 13.22 2.40 21.59
CA ASN A 78 11.95 2.89 22.12
C ASN A 78 10.92 3.26 21.04
N ILE A 79 11.22 2.99 19.76
CA ILE A 79 10.37 3.32 18.62
C ILE A 79 9.75 2.05 18.04
N ASN A 80 8.43 2.08 17.83
CA ASN A 80 7.72 1.08 17.04
C ASN A 80 7.58 1.58 15.61
N SER A 81 8.32 0.97 14.69
CA SER A 81 8.30 1.36 13.27
C SER A 81 6.92 1.22 12.62
N ASP A 82 6.13 0.21 13.04
CA ASP A 82 4.80 -0.01 12.48
C ASP A 82 3.84 1.11 12.88
N TYR A 83 3.89 1.57 14.15
CA TYR A 83 3.15 2.76 14.60
C TYR A 83 3.49 3.99 13.74
N TYR A 84 4.78 4.26 13.53
CA TYR A 84 5.21 5.39 12.72
C TYR A 84 4.90 5.20 11.23
N SER A 85 4.88 3.98 10.72
CA SER A 85 4.40 3.71 9.37
C SER A 85 2.95 4.16 9.18
N TYR A 86 2.09 3.91 10.17
CA TYR A 86 0.70 4.39 10.14
C TYR A 86 0.63 5.90 10.28
N LEU A 87 1.33 6.49 11.26
CA LEU A 87 1.33 7.93 11.50
C LEU A 87 1.80 8.71 10.28
N PHE A 88 2.93 8.32 9.68
CA PHE A 88 3.55 9.02 8.56
C PHE A 88 2.76 8.92 7.26
N ARG A 89 1.86 7.96 7.14
CA ARG A 89 0.97 7.79 5.98
C ARG A 89 -0.37 8.51 6.15
N THR A 90 -0.60 9.18 7.26
CA THR A 90 -1.81 10.00 7.43
C THR A 90 -1.76 11.24 6.52
N SER A 91 -2.92 11.69 6.05
CA SER A 91 -3.04 12.93 5.27
C SER A 91 -2.51 14.15 6.02
N LYS A 92 -2.66 14.17 7.35
CA LYS A 92 -2.11 15.22 8.21
C LYS A 92 -0.59 15.28 8.12
N PHE A 93 0.10 14.14 8.26
CA PHE A 93 1.57 14.09 8.19
C PHE A 93 2.07 14.36 6.76
N ALA A 94 1.36 13.87 5.74
CA ALA A 94 1.63 14.22 4.35
C ALA A 94 1.56 15.73 4.10
N GLY A 95 0.59 16.41 4.72
CA GLY A 95 0.47 17.87 4.72
C GLY A 95 1.68 18.58 5.38
N GLU A 96 2.18 18.04 6.49
CA GLU A 96 3.41 18.55 7.11
C GLU A 96 4.64 18.34 6.20
N CYS A 97 4.77 17.18 5.57
CA CYS A 97 5.82 16.95 4.56
C CYS A 97 5.73 17.96 3.40
N PHE A 98 4.52 18.32 2.98
CA PHE A 98 4.33 19.35 1.97
C PHE A 98 4.76 20.73 2.49
N LYS A 99 4.33 21.11 3.68
CA LYS A 99 4.62 22.41 4.31
C LYS A 99 6.13 22.64 4.51
N TYR A 100 6.86 21.62 4.96
CA TYR A 100 8.31 21.70 5.19
C TYR A 100 9.12 21.43 3.92
N GLY A 101 8.52 20.81 2.90
CA GLY A 101 9.17 20.53 1.63
C GLY A 101 9.49 21.80 0.84
N ARG A 102 10.29 21.63 -0.20
CA ARG A 102 10.68 22.75 -1.09
C ARG A 102 10.74 22.29 -2.55
N GLY A 103 10.46 23.23 -3.46
CA GLY A 103 10.52 23.02 -4.90
C GLY A 103 9.94 24.20 -5.66
N ILE A 104 10.30 24.34 -6.93
CA ILE A 104 9.81 25.43 -7.78
C ILE A 104 8.37 25.16 -8.26
N MET A 105 8.01 23.87 -8.41
CA MET A 105 6.68 23.42 -8.83
C MET A 105 6.38 22.05 -8.20
N LEU A 106 5.09 21.66 -8.15
CA LEU A 106 4.65 20.42 -7.50
C LEU A 106 5.40 19.16 -7.97
N MET A 107 5.65 19.03 -9.28
CA MET A 107 6.40 17.88 -9.83
C MET A 107 7.86 17.82 -9.37
N ARG A 108 8.39 18.92 -8.85
CA ARG A 108 9.75 19.04 -8.30
C ARG A 108 9.76 19.31 -6.82
N TRP A 109 8.61 19.12 -6.14
CA TRP A 109 8.53 19.22 -4.69
C TRP A 109 9.31 18.09 -4.04
N ARG A 110 10.09 18.39 -3.02
CA ARG A 110 10.95 17.43 -2.31
C ARG A 110 10.88 17.71 -0.82
N THR A 111 10.81 16.65 -0.03
CA THR A 111 10.99 16.68 1.41
C THR A 111 12.30 15.96 1.71
N TYR A 112 13.38 16.70 1.74
CA TYR A 112 14.70 16.14 2.04
C TYR A 112 14.81 15.81 3.53
N SER A 113 15.89 15.11 3.90
CA SER A 113 16.14 14.59 5.24
C SER A 113 16.10 15.69 6.32
N ASP A 114 16.70 16.86 6.05
CA ASP A 114 16.71 18.01 6.95
C ASP A 114 15.30 18.54 7.23
N GLN A 115 14.46 18.65 6.19
CA GLN A 115 13.07 19.05 6.36
C GLN A 115 12.26 17.97 7.06
N PHE A 116 12.42 16.69 6.66
CA PHE A 116 11.70 15.59 7.27
C PHE A 116 11.97 15.49 8.78
N MET A 117 13.23 15.60 9.19
CA MET A 117 13.62 15.56 10.60
C MET A 117 13.19 16.80 11.40
N SER A 118 12.78 17.88 10.73
CA SER A 118 12.24 19.10 11.37
C SER A 118 10.75 19.01 11.65
N ILE A 119 10.06 17.97 11.16
CA ILE A 119 8.61 17.79 11.35
C ILE A 119 8.36 17.23 12.75
N TYR A 120 7.54 17.94 13.52
CA TYR A 120 7.10 17.47 14.83
C TYR A 120 5.92 16.51 14.68
N CYS A 121 5.98 15.41 15.43
CA CYS A 121 4.90 14.44 15.46
C CYS A 121 4.65 13.90 16.87
N CYS A 122 3.50 13.26 17.08
CA CYS A 122 3.17 12.61 18.35
C CYS A 122 4.14 11.45 18.60
N CYS A 123 4.66 11.38 19.82
CA CYS A 123 5.55 10.33 20.29
C CYS A 123 5.03 9.76 21.62
N PRO A 124 4.01 8.90 21.60
CA PRO A 124 3.56 8.18 22.79
C PRO A 124 4.68 7.32 23.38
N ASN A 125 4.50 6.82 24.59
CA ASN A 125 5.44 5.84 25.12
C ASN A 125 5.39 4.52 24.31
N LYS A 126 6.45 3.70 24.42
CA LYS A 126 6.60 2.49 23.58
C LYS A 126 5.43 1.53 23.70
N THR A 127 4.92 1.34 24.92
CA THR A 127 3.77 0.43 25.15
C THR A 127 2.52 0.92 24.43
N GLU A 128 2.26 2.20 24.44
CA GLU A 128 1.12 2.79 23.73
C GLU A 128 1.29 2.70 22.21
N GLN A 129 2.51 2.96 21.69
CA GLN A 129 2.82 2.73 20.27
C GLN A 129 2.51 1.29 19.85
N ASP A 130 2.93 0.31 20.65
CA ASP A 130 2.71 -1.12 20.40
C ASP A 130 1.22 -1.47 20.38
N GLN A 131 0.46 -0.97 21.35
CA GLN A 131 -0.99 -1.19 21.46
C GLN A 131 -1.75 -0.59 20.26
N ILE A 132 -1.38 0.63 19.85
CA ILE A 132 -2.00 1.30 18.70
C ILE A 132 -1.71 0.52 17.41
N ALA A 133 -0.44 0.14 17.19
CA ALA A 133 -0.04 -0.62 16.02
C ALA A 133 -0.77 -1.98 15.95
N GLU A 134 -0.81 -2.72 17.06
CA GLU A 134 -1.52 -4.00 17.13
C GLU A 134 -3.02 -3.85 16.86
N PHE A 135 -3.65 -2.82 17.44
CA PHE A 135 -5.07 -2.54 17.20
C PHE A 135 -5.35 -2.29 15.71
N ILE A 136 -4.53 -1.44 15.07
CA ILE A 136 -4.68 -1.12 13.64
C ILE A 136 -4.46 -2.38 12.79
N ASP A 137 -3.40 -3.14 13.05
CA ASP A 137 -3.10 -4.38 12.33
C ASP A 137 -4.24 -5.40 12.41
N ARG A 138 -4.83 -5.57 13.58
CA ARG A 138 -5.99 -6.45 13.77
C ARG A 138 -7.16 -5.98 12.95
N LYS A 139 -7.48 -4.68 12.99
CA LYS A 139 -8.59 -4.12 12.21
C LYS A 139 -8.39 -4.23 10.71
N ILE A 140 -7.16 -4.04 10.24
CA ILE A 140 -6.83 -4.24 8.82
C ILE A 140 -7.06 -5.70 8.42
N ARG A 141 -6.57 -6.68 9.21
CA ARG A 141 -6.82 -8.11 8.93
C ARG A 141 -8.32 -8.47 8.90
N ASP A 142 -9.11 -7.90 9.80
CA ASP A 142 -10.57 -8.09 9.81
C ASP A 142 -11.19 -7.58 8.51
N ILE A 143 -10.81 -6.37 8.08
CA ILE A 143 -11.28 -5.75 6.83
C ILE A 143 -10.84 -6.58 5.63
N ASP A 144 -9.57 -6.96 5.55
CA ASP A 144 -9.04 -7.76 4.43
C ASP A 144 -9.79 -9.10 4.31
N THR A 145 -10.12 -9.72 5.44
CA THR A 145 -10.93 -10.95 5.46
C THR A 145 -12.31 -10.74 4.83
N VAL A 146 -12.96 -9.62 5.14
CA VAL A 146 -14.27 -9.27 4.56
C VAL A 146 -14.13 -8.98 3.06
N VAL A 147 -13.09 -8.25 2.66
CA VAL A 147 -12.81 -7.94 1.26
C VAL A 147 -12.63 -9.22 0.44
N GLU A 148 -11.84 -10.19 0.93
CA GLU A 148 -11.63 -11.45 0.22
C GLU A 148 -12.91 -12.30 0.12
N LYS A 149 -13.73 -12.34 1.19
CA LYS A 149 -15.04 -13.00 1.13
C LYS A 149 -15.95 -12.37 0.07
N ASN A 150 -16.00 -11.04 0.01
CA ASN A 150 -16.80 -10.32 -0.97
C ASN A 150 -16.29 -10.56 -2.40
N LYS A 151 -14.99 -10.58 -2.64
CA LYS A 151 -14.42 -10.92 -3.96
C LYS A 151 -14.86 -12.33 -4.41
N LEU A 152 -14.82 -13.30 -3.50
CA LEU A 152 -15.25 -14.66 -3.79
C LEU A 152 -16.75 -14.72 -4.12
N GLN A 153 -17.59 -13.99 -3.37
CA GLN A 153 -19.03 -13.90 -3.65
C GLN A 153 -19.31 -13.29 -5.03
N ILE A 154 -18.64 -12.19 -5.36
CA ILE A 154 -18.76 -11.54 -6.68
C ILE A 154 -18.36 -12.52 -7.79
N LYS A 155 -17.29 -13.30 -7.60
CA LYS A 155 -16.88 -14.32 -8.57
C LYS A 155 -17.98 -15.36 -8.76
N LYS A 156 -18.51 -15.93 -7.68
CA LYS A 156 -19.61 -16.92 -7.74
C LYS A 156 -20.87 -16.37 -8.42
N LEU A 157 -21.25 -15.13 -8.14
CA LEU A 157 -22.40 -14.49 -8.77
C LEU A 157 -22.19 -14.28 -10.27
N LYS A 158 -20.97 -13.93 -10.69
CA LYS A 158 -20.63 -13.83 -12.12
C LYS A 158 -20.72 -15.20 -12.82
N GLU A 159 -20.21 -16.24 -12.18
CA GLU A 159 -20.29 -17.62 -12.68
C GLU A 159 -21.76 -18.09 -12.78
N ALA A 160 -22.57 -17.87 -11.74
CA ALA A 160 -23.98 -18.19 -11.72
C ALA A 160 -24.77 -17.43 -12.81
N LYS A 161 -24.48 -16.13 -12.98
CA LYS A 161 -25.07 -15.33 -14.07
C LYS A 161 -24.76 -15.95 -15.45
N GLN A 162 -23.49 -16.33 -15.67
CA GLN A 162 -23.07 -16.91 -16.95
C GLN A 162 -23.73 -18.29 -17.20
N SER A 163 -23.84 -19.12 -16.15
CA SER A 163 -24.55 -20.41 -16.22
C SER A 163 -26.03 -20.22 -16.58
N LEU A 164 -26.71 -19.31 -15.88
CA LEU A 164 -28.11 -18.99 -16.12
C LEU A 164 -28.35 -18.54 -17.59
N ILE A 165 -27.49 -17.64 -18.08
CA ILE A 165 -27.59 -17.19 -19.49
C ILE A 165 -27.43 -18.38 -20.43
N SER A 166 -26.42 -19.21 -20.21
CA SER A 166 -26.15 -20.39 -21.05
C SER A 166 -27.33 -21.38 -21.03
N GLU A 167 -27.87 -21.68 -19.86
CA GLU A 167 -28.97 -22.63 -19.69
C GLU A 167 -30.27 -22.10 -20.30
N ALA A 168 -30.54 -20.80 -20.17
CA ALA A 168 -31.72 -20.20 -20.80
C ALA A 168 -31.63 -20.20 -22.34
N VAL A 169 -30.49 -19.78 -22.89
CA VAL A 169 -30.27 -19.65 -24.33
C VAL A 169 -30.19 -21.01 -25.02
N THR A 170 -29.68 -22.05 -24.35
CA THR A 170 -29.59 -23.42 -24.89
C THR A 170 -30.84 -24.24 -24.67
N GLY A 171 -31.89 -23.68 -24.07
CA GLY A 171 -33.17 -24.38 -23.86
C GLY A 171 -33.14 -25.43 -22.76
N LYS A 172 -32.12 -25.39 -21.87
CA LYS A 172 -32.09 -26.26 -20.69
C LYS A 172 -33.12 -25.85 -19.64
N ILE A 173 -33.48 -24.57 -19.63
CA ILE A 173 -34.56 -24.02 -18.80
C ILE A 173 -35.77 -23.82 -19.72
N ASP A 174 -36.90 -24.43 -19.34
CA ASP A 174 -38.16 -24.20 -20.05
C ASP A 174 -38.73 -22.82 -19.64
N LEU A 175 -38.81 -21.92 -20.60
CA LEU A 175 -39.28 -20.55 -20.38
C LEU A 175 -40.69 -20.32 -20.99
N ARG A 176 -41.39 -21.36 -21.44
CA ARG A 176 -42.68 -21.21 -22.13
C ARG A 176 -43.77 -20.60 -21.25
N ASP A 177 -43.74 -20.89 -19.96
CA ASP A 177 -44.68 -20.39 -18.96
C ASP A 177 -44.11 -19.25 -18.12
N TRP A 178 -43.00 -18.60 -18.57
CA TRP A 178 -42.41 -17.51 -17.84
C TRP A 178 -43.23 -16.22 -18.03
N GLU A 179 -43.97 -15.86 -16.99
CA GLU A 179 -44.66 -14.57 -16.92
C GLU A 179 -43.64 -13.44 -16.67
N ILE A 180 -43.69 -12.45 -17.54
CA ILE A 180 -42.98 -11.19 -17.32
C ILE A 180 -43.67 -10.48 -16.13
N ILE A 181 -43.13 -10.62 -14.96
CA ILE A 181 -43.56 -9.80 -13.81
C ILE A 181 -43.18 -8.35 -14.15
N GLU A 182 -44.16 -7.63 -14.72
CA GLU A 182 -44.05 -6.19 -14.91
C GLU A 182 -43.77 -5.54 -13.56
N LYS A 183 -42.59 -5.01 -13.46
CA LYS A 183 -42.10 -3.97 -12.54
C LYS A 183 -43.04 -3.58 -11.40
N GLY A 184 -42.93 -4.24 -10.28
CA GLY A 184 -43.19 -3.62 -9.00
C GLY A 184 -42.05 -2.63 -8.74
N GLY A 185 -42.32 -1.34 -8.81
CA GLY A 185 -41.36 -0.27 -8.65
C GLY A 185 -40.65 -0.36 -7.31
N ILE A 186 -39.37 -0.14 -7.35
CA ILE A 186 -38.59 0.28 -6.20
C ILE A 186 -38.96 1.75 -5.95
N GLN A 187 -39.76 2.01 -4.91
CA GLN A 187 -39.90 3.32 -4.28
C GLN A 187 -38.74 3.52 -3.33
#